data_0b553d5a274f5359cb90fbaeded0b4c5
#
_entry.id   0b553d5a274f5359cb90fbaeded0b4c5
#
_cell.length_a   1.000
_cell.length_b   1.000
_cell.length_c   1.000
_cell.angle_alpha   90.00
_cell.angle_beta   90.00
_cell.angle_gamma   90.00
#
_symmetry.space_group_name_H-M   'P 1'
#
loop_
_entity.id
_entity.type
_entity.pdbx_description
1 polymer ?
#
loop_
_entity_poly.entity_id
_entity_poly.type
_entity_poly.pdbx_seq_one_letter_code
_entity_poly.pdbx_strand_id
1 'polypeptide(L)'
;MNAEYNKKLVEDMYVALNTKDLDAHDLYWHKDMIWHGPPGFGNIHGLENFKEQVMKPFYAAFPDYYVKNDIVVADEKWVSATGYLTGTHSANYLDIEPTGKAIKMQFSDFWL
;
A
#
# COMPACT_ATOMS: atom_id res chain seq x y z
N MET A 1 -15.76 -2.02 -17.78
CA MET A 1 -15.53 -2.69 -16.51
C MET A 1 -16.57 -2.26 -15.52
N ASN A 2 -16.96 -3.14 -14.63
CA ASN A 2 -18.00 -2.83 -13.67
C ASN A 2 -17.39 -2.64 -12.27
N ALA A 3 -18.19 -2.07 -11.38
CA ALA A 3 -17.78 -1.76 -10.01
C ALA A 3 -17.36 -3.02 -9.23
N GLU A 4 -18.06 -4.13 -9.42
CA GLU A 4 -17.76 -5.39 -8.72
C GLU A 4 -16.38 -5.94 -9.10
N TYR A 5 -16.06 -5.88 -10.39
CA TYR A 5 -14.74 -6.30 -10.87
C TYR A 5 -13.63 -5.41 -10.27
N ASN A 6 -13.85 -4.10 -10.30
CA ASN A 6 -12.86 -3.15 -9.78
C ASN A 6 -12.65 -3.33 -8.28
N LYS A 7 -13.74 -3.54 -7.54
CA LYS A 7 -13.68 -3.77 -6.11
C LYS A 7 -12.86 -5.02 -5.79
N LYS A 8 -13.16 -6.13 -6.47
CA LYS A 8 -12.44 -7.37 -6.24
C LYS A 8 -10.96 -7.26 -6.59
N LEU A 9 -10.64 -6.57 -7.68
CA LEU A 9 -9.25 -6.38 -8.08
C LEU A 9 -8.45 -5.66 -6.98
N VAL A 10 -9.02 -4.61 -6.40
CA VAL A 10 -8.35 -3.86 -5.34
C VAL A 10 -8.31 -4.67 -4.04
N GLU A 11 -9.36 -5.38 -3.70
CA GLU A 11 -9.35 -6.28 -2.52
C GLU A 11 -8.25 -7.33 -2.64
N ASP A 12 -8.11 -7.96 -3.82
CA ASP A 12 -7.05 -8.93 -4.08
C ASP A 12 -5.65 -8.28 -4.01
N MET A 13 -5.53 -7.04 -4.45
CA MET A 13 -4.29 -6.29 -4.35
C MET A 13 -3.87 -6.10 -2.88
N TYR A 14 -4.80 -5.76 -2.01
CA TYR A 14 -4.49 -5.63 -0.58
C TYR A 14 -4.08 -6.95 0.06
N VAL A 15 -4.70 -8.06 -0.36
CA VAL A 15 -4.26 -9.39 0.09
C VAL A 15 -2.81 -9.64 -0.36
N ALA A 16 -2.48 -9.28 -1.59
CA ALA A 16 -1.11 -9.42 -2.12
C ALA A 16 -0.10 -8.57 -1.35
N LEU A 17 -0.49 -7.37 -0.89
CA LEU A 17 0.39 -6.53 -0.07
C LEU A 17 0.83 -7.25 1.21
N ASN A 18 -0.04 -8.06 1.79
CA ASN A 18 0.26 -8.79 3.03
C ASN A 18 1.26 -9.92 2.82
N THR A 19 1.50 -10.36 1.60
CA THR A 19 2.54 -11.35 1.30
C THR A 19 3.94 -10.77 1.33
N LYS A 20 4.06 -9.45 1.21
CA LYS A 20 5.32 -8.70 1.11
C LYS A 20 6.17 -9.09 -0.10
N ASP A 21 5.56 -9.73 -1.08
CA ASP A 21 6.19 -10.08 -2.34
C ASP A 21 6.04 -8.92 -3.32
N LEU A 22 7.15 -8.22 -3.58
CA LEU A 22 7.13 -7.07 -4.48
C LEU A 22 6.76 -7.44 -5.91
N ASP A 23 7.05 -8.65 -6.35
CA ASP A 23 6.69 -9.10 -7.69
C ASP A 23 5.17 -9.27 -7.87
N ALA A 24 4.46 -9.54 -6.79
CA ALA A 24 3.00 -9.64 -6.84
C ALA A 24 2.32 -8.32 -7.22
N HIS A 25 2.99 -7.20 -6.99
CA HIS A 25 2.46 -5.87 -7.33
C HIS A 25 2.26 -5.72 -8.84
N ASP A 26 3.06 -6.40 -9.65
CA ASP A 26 2.97 -6.33 -11.12
C ASP A 26 1.63 -6.85 -11.64
N LEU A 27 0.94 -7.68 -10.87
CA LEU A 27 -0.35 -8.25 -11.25
C LEU A 27 -1.51 -7.25 -11.09
N TYR A 28 -1.33 -6.21 -10.28
CA TYR A 28 -2.42 -5.33 -9.88
C TYR A 28 -2.21 -3.87 -10.27
N TRP A 29 -0.96 -3.43 -10.41
CA TRP A 29 -0.64 -2.04 -10.65
C TRP A 29 0.00 -1.87 -12.02
N HIS A 30 -0.43 -0.82 -12.71
CA HIS A 30 0.14 -0.47 -14.00
C HIS A 30 1.59 -0.03 -13.83
N LYS A 31 2.45 -0.42 -14.79
CA LYS A 31 3.89 -0.06 -14.76
C LYS A 31 4.13 1.45 -14.72
N ASP A 32 3.24 2.22 -15.32
CA ASP A 32 3.33 3.68 -15.41
C ASP A 32 2.47 4.39 -14.35
N MET A 33 2.08 3.70 -13.30
CA MET A 33 1.26 4.25 -12.24
C MET A 33 1.90 5.47 -11.58
N ILE A 34 1.08 6.30 -10.98
CA ILE A 34 1.55 7.42 -10.17
C ILE A 34 0.97 7.24 -8.76
N TRP A 35 1.84 7.26 -7.78
CA TRP A 35 1.44 7.21 -6.39
C TRP A 35 1.47 8.63 -5.81
N HIS A 36 0.32 9.09 -5.35
CA HIS A 36 0.20 10.40 -4.70
C HIS A 36 0.33 10.18 -3.20
N GLY A 37 1.54 10.31 -2.71
CA GLY A 37 1.87 10.00 -1.33
C GLY A 37 1.54 11.12 -0.36
N PRO A 38 1.66 10.82 0.94
CA PRO A 38 1.49 11.85 1.97
C PRO A 38 2.63 12.87 1.94
N PRO A 39 2.49 13.98 2.68
CA PRO A 39 3.55 14.98 2.76
C PRO A 39 4.90 14.35 3.11
N GLY A 40 5.94 14.75 2.40
CA GLY A 40 7.28 14.21 2.53
C GLY A 40 7.67 13.25 1.41
N PHE A 41 6.71 12.53 0.82
CA PHE A 41 6.97 11.65 -0.33
C PHE A 41 6.68 12.34 -1.67
N GLY A 42 5.63 13.15 -1.72
CA GLY A 42 5.17 13.74 -2.99
C GLY A 42 4.62 12.68 -3.92
N ASN A 43 4.73 12.91 -5.22
CA ASN A 43 4.28 11.98 -6.24
C ASN A 43 5.43 11.08 -6.69
N ILE A 44 5.19 9.79 -6.71
CA ILE A 44 6.15 8.81 -7.20
C ILE A 44 5.63 8.26 -8.53
N HIS A 45 6.44 8.38 -9.58
CA HIS A 45 6.08 7.97 -10.92
C HIS A 45 6.67 6.60 -11.24
N GLY A 46 5.83 5.69 -11.70
CA GLY A 46 6.21 4.36 -12.12
C GLY A 46 6.26 3.34 -11.00
N LEU A 47 5.84 2.13 -11.32
CA LEU A 47 5.75 1.02 -10.34
C LEU A 47 7.12 0.66 -9.77
N GLU A 48 8.16 0.62 -10.58
CA GLU A 48 9.51 0.28 -10.10
C GLU A 48 10.02 1.29 -9.08
N ASN A 49 9.81 2.58 -9.31
CA ASN A 49 10.19 3.62 -8.35
C ASN A 49 9.37 3.52 -7.07
N PHE A 50 8.09 3.22 -7.19
CA PHE A 50 7.24 3.01 -6.03
C PHE A 50 7.73 1.84 -5.18
N LYS A 51 8.08 0.71 -5.81
CA LYS A 51 8.64 -0.44 -5.10
C LYS A 51 9.94 -0.08 -4.37
N GLU A 52 10.87 0.56 -5.06
CA GLU A 52 12.20 0.88 -4.50
C GLU A 52 12.15 1.96 -3.42
N GLN A 53 11.36 3.01 -3.64
CA GLN A 53 11.37 4.19 -2.77
C GLN A 53 10.37 4.12 -1.63
N VAL A 54 9.29 3.35 -1.78
CA VAL A 54 8.21 3.32 -0.80
C VAL A 54 8.05 1.94 -0.19
N MET A 55 7.76 0.92 -0.99
CA MET A 55 7.38 -0.39 -0.46
C MET A 55 8.54 -1.16 0.15
N LYS A 56 9.67 -1.18 -0.53
CA LYS A 56 10.84 -1.92 -0.05
C LYS A 56 11.36 -1.41 1.29
N PRO A 57 11.56 -0.09 1.47
CA PRO A 57 11.93 0.45 2.78
C PRO A 57 10.86 0.21 3.84
N PHE A 58 9.60 0.28 3.46
CA PHE A 58 8.51 0.09 4.39
C PHE A 58 8.45 -1.36 4.90
N TYR A 59 8.54 -2.33 4.02
CA TYR A 59 8.57 -3.74 4.41
C TYR A 59 9.81 -4.08 5.24
N ALA A 60 10.94 -3.44 4.95
CA ALA A 60 12.16 -3.64 5.75
C ALA A 60 11.99 -3.11 7.17
N ALA A 61 11.34 -1.96 7.33
CA ALA A 61 11.11 -1.34 8.64
C ALA A 61 9.99 -2.03 9.43
N PHE A 62 9.00 -2.59 8.73
CA PHE A 62 7.83 -3.24 9.33
C PHE A 62 7.66 -4.65 8.73
N PRO A 63 8.54 -5.61 9.10
CA PRO A 63 8.54 -6.95 8.49
C PRO A 63 7.27 -7.75 8.80
N ASP A 64 6.55 -7.38 9.84
CA ASP A 64 5.27 -7.97 10.22
C ASP A 64 4.06 -7.16 9.73
N TYR A 65 4.28 -6.33 8.70
CA TYR A 65 3.23 -5.53 8.08
C TYR A 65 1.98 -6.36 7.77
N TYR A 66 0.84 -5.80 8.15
CA TYR A 66 -0.46 -6.37 7.79
C TYR A 66 -1.47 -5.25 7.58
N VAL A 67 -2.17 -5.30 6.46
CA VAL A 67 -3.22 -4.33 6.13
C VAL A 67 -4.58 -5.01 6.14
N LYS A 68 -5.56 -4.31 6.72
CA LYS A 68 -6.94 -4.77 6.75
C LYS A 68 -7.87 -3.63 6.37
N ASN A 69 -8.73 -3.90 5.40
CA ASN A 69 -9.77 -2.94 4.99
C ASN A 69 -11.02 -3.12 5.85
N ASP A 70 -11.59 -2.01 6.28
CA ASP A 70 -12.88 -1.99 6.95
C ASP A 70 -14.00 -1.70 5.96
N ILE A 71 -13.76 -0.79 5.01
CA ILE A 71 -14.75 -0.38 4.01
C ILE A 71 -14.07 -0.35 2.67
N VAL A 72 -14.68 -0.98 1.66
CA VAL A 72 -14.26 -0.89 0.27
C VAL A 72 -15.49 -0.54 -0.56
N VAL A 73 -15.41 0.56 -1.29
CA VAL A 73 -16.48 1.01 -2.19
C VAL A 73 -15.91 1.25 -3.57
N ALA A 74 -16.71 1.01 -4.60
CA ALA A 74 -16.24 1.12 -5.96
C ALA A 74 -17.35 1.62 -6.89
N ASP A 75 -16.93 2.33 -7.93
CA ASP A 75 -17.77 2.61 -9.08
C ASP A 75 -17.08 2.07 -10.36
N GLU A 76 -17.52 2.52 -11.50
CA GLU A 76 -17.01 2.05 -12.80
C GLU A 76 -15.54 2.42 -13.03
N LYS A 77 -15.01 3.37 -12.29
CA LYS A 77 -13.70 3.96 -12.52
C LYS A 77 -12.81 3.96 -11.29
N TRP A 78 -13.38 4.23 -10.12
CA TRP A 78 -12.64 4.41 -8.88
C TRP A 78 -12.97 3.33 -7.86
N VAL A 79 -11.98 3.00 -7.06
CA VAL A 79 -12.15 2.21 -5.83
C VAL A 79 -11.59 3.01 -4.68
N SER A 80 -12.33 3.09 -3.59
CA SER A 80 -11.85 3.68 -2.34
C SER A 80 -11.86 2.63 -1.25
N ALA A 81 -10.80 2.61 -0.46
CA ALA A 81 -10.67 1.69 0.66
C ALA A 81 -10.19 2.44 1.89
N THR A 82 -10.75 2.11 3.03
CA THR A 82 -10.28 2.62 4.31
C THR A 82 -10.14 1.47 5.30
N GLY A 83 -9.15 1.57 6.16
CA GLY A 83 -8.84 0.54 7.13
C GLY A 83 -7.61 0.89 7.94
N TYR A 84 -6.90 -0.13 8.37
CA TYR A 84 -5.71 0.03 9.20
C TYR A 84 -4.58 -0.84 8.67
N LEU A 85 -3.37 -0.35 8.81
CA LEU A 85 -2.19 -1.19 8.73
C LEU A 85 -1.53 -1.27 10.10
N THR A 86 -0.93 -2.42 10.37
CA THR A 86 -0.23 -2.68 11.61
C THR A 86 1.16 -3.20 11.32
N GLY A 87 2.05 -3.03 12.26
CA GLY A 87 3.41 -3.53 12.16
C GLY A 87 4.22 -3.13 13.38
N THR A 88 5.44 -3.66 13.46
CA THR A 88 6.39 -3.30 14.51
C THR A 88 7.57 -2.58 13.87
N HIS A 89 7.91 -1.40 14.39
CA HIS A 89 9.01 -0.59 13.90
C HIS A 89 10.34 -1.24 14.27
N SER A 90 10.90 -2.04 13.35
CA SER A 90 12.03 -2.93 13.61
C SER A 90 13.33 -2.51 12.94
N ALA A 91 13.29 -1.53 12.03
CA ALA A 91 14.47 -0.99 11.35
C ALA A 91 14.27 0.49 11.06
N ASN A 92 15.35 1.18 10.68
CA ASN A 92 15.27 2.60 10.31
C ASN A 92 14.21 2.85 9.26
N TYR A 93 13.41 3.88 9.47
CA TYR A 93 12.42 4.34 8.50
C TYR A 93 12.35 5.86 8.51
N LEU A 94 12.54 6.47 7.35
CA LEU A 94 12.53 7.94 7.18
C LEU A 94 13.48 8.63 8.19
N ASP A 95 14.67 8.09 8.36
CA ASP A 95 15.70 8.56 9.30
C ASP A 95 15.31 8.44 10.78
N ILE A 96 14.28 7.67 11.09
CA ILE A 96 13.88 7.38 12.45
C ILE A 96 14.43 6.00 12.84
N GLU A 97 15.21 5.95 13.90
CA GLU A 97 15.76 4.71 14.42
C GLU A 97 14.65 3.77 14.90
N PRO A 98 14.86 2.45 14.83
CA PRO A 98 13.83 1.49 15.24
C PRO A 98 13.45 1.68 16.70
N THR A 99 12.15 1.78 16.94
CA THR A 99 11.59 1.97 18.30
C THR A 99 11.18 0.66 18.94
N GLY A 100 11.03 -0.41 18.17
CA GLY A 100 10.48 -1.68 18.65
C GLY A 100 9.00 -1.62 18.99
N LYS A 101 8.34 -0.52 18.67
CA LYS A 101 6.93 -0.32 19.03
C LYS A 101 6.00 -0.83 17.95
N ALA A 102 4.90 -1.44 18.39
CA ALA A 102 3.79 -1.75 17.49
C ALA A 102 3.12 -0.46 17.07
N ILE A 103 2.81 -0.36 15.78
CA ILE A 103 2.06 0.77 15.24
C ILE A 103 0.73 0.30 14.67
N LYS A 104 -0.24 1.21 14.66
CA LYS A 104 -1.50 1.04 13.97
C LYS A 104 -1.80 2.35 13.25
N MET A 105 -1.87 2.30 11.93
CA MET A 105 -2.07 3.48 11.12
C MET A 105 -3.35 3.37 10.31
N GLN A 106 -4.24 4.34 10.46
CA GLN A 106 -5.44 4.41 9.64
C GLN A 106 -5.07 4.97 8.27
N PHE A 107 -5.71 4.45 7.23
CA PHE A 107 -5.54 4.96 5.87
C PHE A 107 -6.88 5.13 5.19
N SER A 108 -6.87 5.95 4.15
CA SER A 108 -7.98 6.12 3.24
C SER A 108 -7.39 6.34 1.85
N ASP A 109 -7.61 5.39 0.97
CA ASP A 109 -6.97 5.36 -0.36
C ASP A 109 -8.01 5.44 -1.47
N PHE A 110 -7.61 6.06 -2.58
CA PHE A 110 -8.38 6.07 -3.82
C PHE A 110 -7.54 5.46 -4.92
N TRP A 111 -8.13 4.52 -5.66
CA TRP A 111 -7.48 3.80 -6.75
C TRP A 111 -8.24 4.02 -8.05
N LEU A 112 -7.51 4.37 -9.12
CA LEU A 112 -8.07 4.57 -10.44
C LEU A 112 -7.73 3.39 -11.35
#